data_b6a163891e0b64ff49420c226160ead4
#
_entry.id   b6a163891e0b64ff49420c226160ead4
#
_cell.length_a   1.000
_cell.length_b   1.000
_cell.length_c   1.000
_cell.angle_alpha   90.00
_cell.angle_beta   90.00
_cell.angle_gamma   90.00
#
_symmetry.space_group_name_H-M   'P 1'
#
loop_
_entity.id
_entity.type
_entity.pdbx_description
1 polymer ?
#
loop_
_entity_poly.entity_id
_entity_poly.type
_entity_poly.pdbx_seq_one_letter_code
_entity_poly.pdbx_strand_id
1 'polypeptide(L)'
;MTPPVHSQSRTLPRGNRPPAGREDRPASPEWLPPEEYAETVLKATAFACLYFTDEHDRPLQLKAVYSRTHVWQLVGGTMDPGERPWETALRECREETGMDFEGPARLLATVFGQPGAEWPYATIGFVFDGGRLTAGQISALTLDPAEHDDARVLPLPEWRALMSPRDFARLEAVAEARRTGTAAYVGAWDWDD
;
A
#
# COMPACT_ATOMS: atom_id res chain seq x y z
N MET A 1 7.84 28.98 56.48
CA MET A 1 6.49 29.53 56.40
C MET A 1 6.13 29.73 54.95
N THR A 2 5.38 28.79 54.38
CA THR A 2 4.95 28.77 52.98
C THR A 2 3.45 29.08 52.97
N PRO A 3 2.94 30.01 52.18
CA PRO A 3 1.50 30.33 52.14
C PRO A 3 0.73 29.29 51.31
N PRO A 4 -0.57 29.12 51.59
CA PRO A 4 -1.39 28.11 50.93
C PRO A 4 -1.86 28.54 49.53
N VAL A 5 -1.85 27.58 48.61
CA VAL A 5 -2.36 27.73 47.23
C VAL A 5 -3.90 27.64 47.25
N HIS A 6 -4.58 28.72 46.91
CA HIS A 6 -6.02 28.73 46.69
C HIS A 6 -6.36 28.03 45.35
N SER A 7 -7.05 26.90 45.45
CA SER A 7 -7.75 26.27 44.33
C SER A 7 -8.99 27.08 43.96
N GLN A 8 -8.98 27.74 42.81
CA GLN A 8 -10.18 28.32 42.20
C GLN A 8 -10.85 27.32 41.29
N SER A 9 -11.95 26.77 41.76
CA SER A 9 -12.90 26.00 41.00
C SER A 9 -13.52 26.85 39.90
N ARG A 10 -13.16 26.61 38.63
CA ARG A 10 -13.77 27.21 37.46
C ARG A 10 -15.07 26.49 37.12
N THR A 11 -16.19 27.09 37.51
CA THR A 11 -17.53 26.68 37.06
C THR A 11 -17.69 26.97 35.57
N LEU A 12 -17.92 25.92 34.76
CA LEU A 12 -18.26 26.06 33.33
C LEU A 12 -19.68 26.64 33.20
N PRO A 13 -19.93 27.54 32.24
CA PRO A 13 -21.26 28.10 32.03
C PRO A 13 -22.21 27.02 31.47
N ARG A 14 -23.34 26.82 32.11
CA ARG A 14 -24.50 26.11 31.57
C ARG A 14 -25.14 26.95 30.50
N GLY A 15 -25.37 26.36 29.34
CA GLY A 15 -26.38 26.88 28.44
C GLY A 15 -25.93 27.06 27.00
N ASN A 16 -26.16 26.05 26.21
CA ASN A 16 -26.74 26.24 24.89
C ASN A 16 -27.58 25.02 24.56
N ARG A 17 -28.86 25.11 24.84
CA ARG A 17 -29.88 24.19 24.37
C ARG A 17 -30.02 24.45 22.87
N PRO A 18 -29.80 23.49 21.98
CA PRO A 18 -30.01 23.69 20.55
C PRO A 18 -31.50 23.96 20.29
N PRO A 19 -31.81 24.79 19.28
CA PRO A 19 -33.20 25.13 18.95
C PRO A 19 -33.98 23.88 18.55
N ALA A 20 -35.22 23.82 18.97
CA ALA A 20 -36.23 22.86 18.52
C ALA A 20 -36.46 23.10 17.02
N GLY A 21 -36.20 22.05 16.19
CA GLY A 21 -36.37 22.10 14.74
C GLY A 21 -35.42 21.09 14.09
N ARG A 22 -35.63 19.79 14.34
CA ARG A 22 -35.03 18.69 13.59
C ARG A 22 -36.07 17.60 13.36
N GLU A 23 -37.05 17.98 12.58
CA GLU A 23 -37.92 17.03 11.88
C GLU A 23 -37.31 16.86 10.48
N ASP A 24 -36.26 16.04 10.32
CA ASP A 24 -35.74 15.42 9.08
C ASP A 24 -34.30 14.96 9.32
N ARG A 25 -34.05 14.34 10.46
CA ARG A 25 -32.89 13.50 10.56
C ARG A 25 -33.30 12.14 10.04
N PRO A 26 -32.69 11.59 8.98
CA PRO A 26 -32.90 10.18 8.64
C PRO A 26 -32.66 9.37 9.92
N ALA A 27 -33.55 8.39 10.16
CA ALA A 27 -33.43 7.48 11.29
C ALA A 27 -31.96 7.01 11.38
N SER A 28 -31.42 6.96 12.59
CA SER A 28 -30.09 6.38 12.79
C SER A 28 -30.07 5.04 12.09
N PRO A 29 -29.05 4.71 11.27
CA PRO A 29 -29.00 3.44 10.58
C PRO A 29 -29.26 2.34 11.59
N GLU A 30 -30.21 1.47 11.30
CA GLU A 30 -30.56 0.34 12.14
C GLU A 30 -29.28 -0.46 12.39
N TRP A 31 -28.99 -0.79 13.66
CA TRP A 31 -27.82 -1.57 14.00
C TRP A 31 -27.93 -2.95 13.35
N LEU A 32 -26.95 -3.30 12.51
CA LEU A 32 -26.84 -4.61 11.88
C LEU A 32 -25.84 -5.49 12.62
N PRO A 33 -26.07 -6.80 12.74
CA PRO A 33 -25.05 -7.72 13.17
C PRO A 33 -23.77 -7.59 12.33
N PRO A 34 -22.57 -7.86 12.89
CA PRO A 34 -21.30 -7.66 12.17
C PRO A 34 -21.25 -8.34 10.79
N GLU A 35 -21.81 -9.54 10.67
CA GLU A 35 -21.86 -10.31 9.42
C GLU A 35 -22.73 -9.60 8.37
N GLU A 36 -23.90 -9.10 8.77
CA GLU A 36 -24.80 -8.38 7.89
C GLU A 36 -24.22 -7.01 7.50
N TYR A 37 -23.62 -6.30 8.47
CA TYR A 37 -22.94 -5.04 8.20
C TYR A 37 -21.78 -5.21 7.22
N ALA A 38 -21.00 -6.28 7.37
CA ALA A 38 -19.89 -6.59 6.49
C ALA A 38 -20.34 -6.78 5.01
N GLU A 39 -21.61 -7.20 4.76
CA GLU A 39 -22.11 -7.28 3.39
C GLU A 39 -22.50 -5.93 2.77
N THR A 40 -22.65 -4.89 3.57
CA THR A 40 -23.03 -3.55 3.11
C THR A 40 -21.86 -2.63 2.79
N VAL A 41 -20.64 -3.02 3.17
CA VAL A 41 -19.43 -2.20 2.99
C VAL A 41 -18.59 -2.66 1.81
N LEU A 42 -17.71 -1.79 1.34
CA LEU A 42 -16.78 -2.08 0.26
C LEU A 42 -15.94 -3.32 0.58
N LYS A 43 -15.93 -4.29 -0.35
CA LYS A 43 -15.00 -5.42 -0.31
C LYS A 43 -13.74 -5.05 -1.04
N ALA A 44 -12.59 -5.43 -0.48
CA ALA A 44 -11.30 -5.18 -1.10
C ALA A 44 -10.40 -6.40 -0.98
N THR A 45 -9.60 -6.65 -2.01
CA THR A 45 -8.40 -7.47 -1.93
C THR A 45 -7.21 -6.61 -1.56
N ALA A 46 -6.17 -7.19 -0.99
CA ALA A 46 -4.98 -6.46 -0.64
C ALA A 46 -3.73 -7.16 -1.19
N PHE A 47 -2.70 -6.34 -1.49
CA PHE A 47 -1.36 -6.81 -1.85
C PHE A 47 -0.30 -6.02 -1.09
N ALA A 48 0.89 -6.59 -1.00
CA ALA A 48 2.03 -5.90 -0.41
C ALA A 48 3.32 -6.21 -1.16
N CYS A 49 4.15 -5.17 -1.35
CA CYS A 49 5.37 -5.24 -2.13
C CYS A 49 6.54 -4.59 -1.42
N LEU A 50 7.76 -5.00 -1.83
CA LEU A 50 9.01 -4.35 -1.51
C LEU A 50 9.55 -3.59 -2.74
N TYR A 51 9.94 -2.35 -2.53
CA TYR A 51 10.63 -1.53 -3.52
C TYR A 51 12.13 -1.59 -3.28
N PHE A 52 12.82 -2.36 -4.10
CA PHE A 52 14.28 -2.45 -4.10
C PHE A 52 14.90 -1.54 -5.17
N THR A 53 16.12 -1.08 -4.92
CA THR A 53 16.97 -0.45 -5.93
C THR A 53 18.36 -1.06 -5.87
N ASP A 54 19.17 -0.77 -6.88
CA ASP A 54 20.61 -0.99 -6.79
C ASP A 54 21.33 0.16 -6.07
N GLU A 55 22.67 0.11 -6.08
CA GLU A 55 23.55 1.12 -5.47
C GLU A 55 23.45 2.50 -6.16
N HIS A 56 22.88 2.55 -7.37
CA HIS A 56 22.66 3.78 -8.16
C HIS A 56 21.22 4.28 -8.13
N ASP A 57 20.42 3.80 -7.15
CA ASP A 57 18.99 4.10 -7.00
C ASP A 57 18.13 3.72 -8.22
N ARG A 58 18.56 2.74 -9.02
CA ARG A 58 17.78 2.20 -10.12
C ARG A 58 16.82 1.13 -9.61
N PRO A 59 15.50 1.25 -9.87
CA PRO A 59 14.52 0.28 -9.39
C PRO A 59 14.71 -1.13 -9.98
N LEU A 60 14.55 -2.14 -9.12
CA LEU A 60 14.38 -3.53 -9.51
C LEU A 60 12.91 -3.80 -9.84
N GLN A 61 12.65 -4.46 -10.96
CA GLN A 61 11.35 -5.03 -11.29
C GLN A 61 11.52 -6.47 -11.75
N LEU A 62 10.50 -7.29 -11.42
CA LEU A 62 10.37 -8.67 -11.87
C LEU A 62 9.41 -8.73 -13.05
N LYS A 63 9.68 -9.61 -14.03
CA LYS A 63 8.84 -9.81 -15.20
C LYS A 63 7.88 -10.96 -14.97
N ALA A 64 6.59 -10.64 -14.83
CA ALA A 64 5.55 -11.63 -14.65
C ALA A 64 5.29 -12.43 -15.93
N VAL A 65 5.16 -13.75 -15.80
CA VAL A 65 4.81 -14.66 -16.91
C VAL A 65 3.30 -14.77 -17.10
N TYR A 66 2.51 -14.49 -16.08
CA TYR A 66 1.06 -14.61 -16.06
C TYR A 66 0.29 -13.37 -16.47
N SER A 67 0.93 -12.19 -16.47
CA SER A 67 0.27 -10.93 -16.79
C SER A 67 0.73 -10.36 -18.13
N ARG A 68 -0.24 -9.90 -18.94
CA ARG A 68 0.02 -9.23 -20.22
C ARG A 68 -0.05 -7.71 -20.11
N THR A 69 -0.71 -7.20 -19.09
CA THR A 69 -0.92 -5.76 -18.86
C THR A 69 0.03 -5.19 -17.82
N HIS A 70 0.30 -5.96 -16.75
CA HIS A 70 1.21 -5.61 -15.66
C HIS A 70 2.47 -6.48 -15.74
N VAL A 71 3.21 -6.34 -16.84
CA VAL A 71 4.36 -7.21 -17.17
C VAL A 71 5.52 -7.05 -16.18
N TRP A 72 5.80 -5.81 -15.79
CA TRP A 72 6.89 -5.50 -14.85
C TRP A 72 6.31 -5.08 -13.51
N GLN A 73 6.72 -5.77 -12.46
CA GLN A 73 6.13 -5.67 -11.13
C GLN A 73 7.20 -5.45 -10.06
N LEU A 74 6.80 -4.82 -8.95
CA LEU A 74 7.59 -4.84 -7.72
C LEU A 74 7.61 -6.26 -7.15
N VAL A 75 8.62 -6.57 -6.36
CA VAL A 75 8.67 -7.81 -5.57
C VAL A 75 7.52 -7.82 -4.57
N GLY A 76 6.57 -8.76 -4.71
CA GLY A 76 5.42 -8.83 -3.85
C GLY A 76 4.15 -9.34 -4.54
N GLY A 77 3.14 -9.63 -3.75
CA GLY A 77 1.91 -10.26 -4.24
C GLY A 77 0.71 -10.08 -3.32
N THR A 78 -0.28 -10.90 -3.53
CA THR A 78 -1.57 -10.85 -2.82
C THR A 78 -1.43 -11.34 -1.38
N MET A 79 -2.12 -10.65 -0.46
CA MET A 79 -2.17 -11.04 0.94
C MET A 79 -3.02 -12.29 1.13
N ASP A 80 -2.47 -13.25 1.85
CA ASP A 80 -3.18 -14.43 2.29
C ASP A 80 -4.08 -14.14 3.51
N PRO A 81 -5.16 -14.93 3.71
CA PRO A 81 -6.01 -14.79 4.89
C PRO A 81 -5.21 -14.91 6.19
N GLY A 82 -5.28 -13.86 7.02
CA GLY A 82 -4.60 -13.81 8.31
C GLY A 82 -3.25 -13.11 8.30
N GLU A 83 -2.70 -12.82 7.14
CA GLU A 83 -1.45 -12.05 7.01
C GLU A 83 -1.67 -10.55 7.24
N ARG A 84 -0.62 -9.91 7.68
CA ARG A 84 -0.48 -8.44 7.67
C ARG A 84 0.32 -8.02 6.42
N PRO A 85 0.16 -6.77 5.93
CA PRO A 85 0.86 -6.33 4.72
C PRO A 85 2.38 -6.53 4.75
N TRP A 86 3.01 -6.32 5.90
CA TRP A 86 4.45 -6.52 6.04
C TRP A 86 4.85 -8.01 5.95
N GLU A 87 4.06 -8.89 6.56
CA GLU A 87 4.29 -10.35 6.53
C GLU A 87 4.19 -10.87 5.10
N THR A 88 3.16 -10.43 4.35
CA THR A 88 3.02 -10.71 2.92
C THR A 88 4.24 -10.26 2.12
N ALA A 89 4.69 -9.01 2.29
CA ALA A 89 5.84 -8.50 1.54
C ALA A 89 7.11 -9.32 1.79
N LEU A 90 7.32 -9.81 3.01
CA LEU A 90 8.48 -10.67 3.35
C LEU A 90 8.34 -12.08 2.76
N ARG A 91 7.15 -12.68 2.82
CA ARG A 91 6.88 -14.01 2.25
C ARG A 91 7.11 -13.99 0.74
N GLU A 92 6.47 -13.06 0.04
CA GLU A 92 6.59 -12.91 -1.41
C GLU A 92 8.03 -12.63 -1.83
N CYS A 93 8.77 -11.81 -1.08
CA CYS A 93 10.19 -11.56 -1.36
C CYS A 93 10.99 -12.87 -1.37
N ARG A 94 10.75 -13.74 -0.39
CA ARG A 94 11.41 -15.04 -0.33
C ARG A 94 10.98 -15.97 -1.45
N GLU A 95 9.69 -16.04 -1.75
CA GLU A 95 9.11 -16.92 -2.77
C GLU A 95 9.56 -16.51 -4.18
N GLU A 96 9.44 -15.22 -4.51
CA GLU A 96 9.75 -14.71 -5.85
C GLU A 96 11.24 -14.54 -6.14
N THR A 97 12.08 -14.32 -5.12
CA THR A 97 13.49 -13.95 -5.31
C THR A 97 14.49 -14.81 -4.58
N GLY A 98 14.05 -15.69 -3.70
CA GLY A 98 14.91 -16.45 -2.81
C GLY A 98 15.59 -15.64 -1.71
N MET A 99 15.28 -14.34 -1.58
CA MET A 99 15.90 -13.46 -0.57
C MET A 99 15.11 -13.46 0.74
N ASP A 100 15.81 -13.60 1.86
CA ASP A 100 15.31 -13.22 3.18
C ASP A 100 15.62 -11.74 3.43
N PHE A 101 14.60 -10.91 3.46
CA PHE A 101 14.74 -9.48 3.73
C PHE A 101 14.53 -9.17 5.22
N GLU A 102 15.53 -8.54 5.83
CA GLU A 102 15.51 -8.12 7.24
C GLU A 102 15.63 -6.60 7.34
N GLY A 103 14.55 -5.88 7.13
CA GLY A 103 14.52 -4.42 7.24
C GLY A 103 13.33 -3.93 8.07
N PRO A 104 13.29 -2.64 8.38
CA PRO A 104 12.12 -2.06 9.05
C PRO A 104 10.95 -1.93 8.07
N ALA A 105 9.72 -2.10 8.56
CA ALA A 105 8.49 -1.89 7.80
C ALA A 105 8.28 -0.38 7.50
N ARG A 106 9.08 0.18 6.60
CA ARG A 106 8.98 1.57 6.17
C ARG A 106 8.05 1.69 4.97
N LEU A 107 6.85 2.23 5.20
CA LEU A 107 5.87 2.43 4.13
C LEU A 107 6.32 3.56 3.19
N LEU A 108 6.34 3.30 1.88
CA LEU A 108 6.59 4.26 0.81
C LEU A 108 5.31 4.70 0.12
N ALA A 109 4.35 3.79 -0.07
CA ALA A 109 3.11 4.14 -0.73
C ALA A 109 1.94 3.26 -0.27
N THR A 110 0.74 3.83 -0.34
CA THR A 110 -0.52 3.09 -0.34
C THR A 110 -1.17 3.29 -1.71
N VAL A 111 -1.62 2.19 -2.31
CA VAL A 111 -2.31 2.15 -3.61
C VAL A 111 -3.77 1.83 -3.35
N PHE A 112 -4.66 2.51 -4.05
CA PHE A 112 -6.08 2.19 -4.03
C PHE A 112 -6.62 2.11 -5.45
N GLY A 113 -7.29 1.00 -5.77
CA GLY A 113 -7.98 0.78 -7.04
C GLY A 113 -9.46 0.56 -6.84
N GLN A 114 -10.27 1.20 -7.69
CA GLN A 114 -11.70 0.96 -7.73
C GLN A 114 -12.01 -0.42 -8.36
N PRO A 115 -13.15 -1.04 -8.00
CA PRO A 115 -13.65 -2.17 -8.75
C PRO A 115 -13.86 -1.83 -10.22
N GLY A 116 -13.61 -2.78 -11.11
CA GLY A 116 -13.82 -2.63 -12.54
C GLY A 116 -14.37 -3.91 -13.17
N ALA A 117 -14.50 -3.92 -14.49
CA ALA A 117 -15.05 -5.06 -15.22
C ALA A 117 -14.16 -6.32 -15.09
N GLU A 118 -12.85 -6.14 -15.02
CA GLU A 118 -11.91 -7.25 -14.90
C GLU A 118 -11.77 -7.75 -13.45
N TRP A 119 -12.03 -6.89 -12.46
CA TRP A 119 -11.91 -7.24 -11.05
C TRP A 119 -13.01 -6.59 -10.20
N PRO A 120 -13.94 -7.39 -9.63
CA PRO A 120 -15.16 -6.86 -8.99
C PRO A 120 -14.95 -6.29 -7.58
N TYR A 121 -13.73 -6.32 -7.06
CA TYR A 121 -13.38 -5.82 -5.73
C TYR A 121 -12.47 -4.61 -5.82
N ALA A 122 -12.55 -3.72 -4.84
CA ALA A 122 -11.50 -2.73 -4.68
C ALA A 122 -10.16 -3.40 -4.38
N THR A 123 -9.06 -2.72 -4.68
CA THR A 123 -7.72 -3.22 -4.37
C THR A 123 -6.99 -2.21 -3.49
N ILE A 124 -6.37 -2.69 -2.42
CA ILE A 124 -5.55 -1.90 -1.51
C ILE A 124 -4.13 -2.45 -1.54
N GLY A 125 -3.17 -1.60 -1.90
CA GLY A 125 -1.76 -1.99 -1.97
C GLY A 125 -0.90 -1.26 -0.96
N PHE A 126 0.12 -1.96 -0.47
CA PHE A 126 1.14 -1.43 0.43
C PHE A 126 2.52 -1.65 -0.19
N VAL A 127 3.27 -0.56 -0.38
CA VAL A 127 4.63 -0.64 -0.90
C VAL A 127 5.61 -0.20 0.18
N PHE A 128 6.50 -1.09 0.57
CA PHE A 128 7.51 -0.84 1.59
C PHE A 128 8.89 -0.65 0.97
N ASP A 129 9.78 0.02 1.69
CA ASP A 129 11.17 0.20 1.31
C ASP A 129 11.96 -1.10 1.52
N GLY A 130 12.37 -1.73 0.42
CA GLY A 130 13.24 -2.89 0.41
C GLY A 130 14.74 -2.57 0.50
N GLY A 131 15.09 -1.27 0.48
CA GLY A 131 16.49 -0.87 0.56
C GLY A 131 17.24 -0.97 -0.76
N ARG A 132 18.57 -0.98 -0.66
CA ARG A 132 19.49 -1.11 -1.80
C ARG A 132 20.12 -2.50 -1.82
N LEU A 133 20.14 -3.09 -3.00
CA LEU A 133 20.80 -4.36 -3.28
C LEU A 133 22.17 -4.09 -3.92
N THR A 134 23.18 -4.83 -3.49
CA THR A 134 24.46 -4.89 -4.18
C THR A 134 24.34 -5.68 -5.50
N ALA A 135 25.28 -5.48 -6.41
CA ALA A 135 25.36 -6.25 -7.65
C ALA A 135 25.40 -7.79 -7.38
N GLY A 136 26.07 -8.19 -6.28
CA GLY A 136 26.13 -9.59 -5.87
C GLY A 136 24.77 -10.14 -5.44
N GLN A 137 23.98 -9.38 -4.68
CA GLN A 137 22.63 -9.76 -4.29
C GLN A 137 21.70 -9.85 -5.50
N ILE A 138 21.77 -8.89 -6.42
CA ILE A 138 20.97 -8.92 -7.66
C ILE A 138 21.32 -10.14 -8.51
N SER A 139 22.61 -10.48 -8.63
CA SER A 139 23.07 -11.67 -9.38
C SER A 139 22.70 -13.00 -8.72
N ALA A 140 22.41 -12.99 -7.42
CA ALA A 140 22.06 -14.16 -6.63
C ALA A 140 20.53 -14.38 -6.54
N LEU A 141 19.70 -13.53 -7.17
CA LEU A 141 18.26 -13.71 -7.20
C LEU A 141 17.91 -15.06 -7.83
N THR A 142 17.03 -15.79 -7.18
CA THR A 142 16.49 -17.05 -7.66
C THR A 142 14.99 -16.87 -7.88
N LEU A 143 14.61 -16.65 -9.14
CA LEU A 143 13.21 -16.40 -9.49
C LEU A 143 12.40 -17.69 -9.47
N ASP A 144 11.14 -17.60 -9.03
CA ASP A 144 10.17 -18.66 -9.29
C ASP A 144 9.76 -18.62 -10.78
N PRO A 145 10.12 -19.64 -11.59
CA PRO A 145 9.83 -19.63 -13.01
C PRO A 145 8.33 -19.78 -13.33
N ALA A 146 7.50 -20.15 -12.36
CA ALA A 146 6.06 -20.17 -12.51
C ALA A 146 5.44 -18.76 -12.49
N GLU A 147 6.14 -17.81 -11.89
CA GLU A 147 5.65 -16.44 -11.73
C GLU A 147 6.49 -15.41 -12.50
N HIS A 148 7.81 -15.57 -12.51
CA HIS A 148 8.73 -14.59 -13.08
C HIS A 148 9.84 -15.24 -13.93
N ASP A 149 10.08 -14.70 -15.13
CA ASP A 149 11.09 -15.19 -16.07
C ASP A 149 12.30 -14.23 -16.24
N ASP A 150 12.22 -13.01 -15.71
CA ASP A 150 13.31 -12.02 -15.81
C ASP A 150 13.27 -11.06 -14.61
N ALA A 151 14.43 -10.53 -14.26
CA ALA A 151 14.59 -9.48 -13.25
C ALA A 151 15.53 -8.42 -13.79
N ARG A 152 15.11 -7.14 -13.76
CA ARG A 152 15.93 -6.04 -14.27
C ARG A 152 16.02 -4.88 -13.30
N VAL A 153 17.16 -4.24 -13.36
CA VAL A 153 17.43 -3.00 -12.64
C VAL A 153 17.75 -1.92 -13.67
N LEU A 154 16.82 -0.99 -13.88
CA LEU A 154 16.92 0.04 -14.89
C LEU A 154 16.61 1.42 -14.31
N PRO A 155 17.15 2.52 -14.89
CA PRO A 155 16.74 3.87 -14.51
C PRO A 155 15.28 4.15 -14.91
N LEU A 156 14.60 5.04 -14.20
CA LEU A 156 13.19 5.38 -14.43
C LEU A 156 12.83 5.70 -15.91
N PRO A 157 13.66 6.45 -16.69
CA PRO A 157 13.33 6.71 -18.08
C PRO A 157 13.23 5.45 -18.95
N GLU A 158 14.00 4.40 -18.64
CA GLU A 158 13.92 3.12 -19.36
C GLU A 158 12.69 2.32 -18.93
N TRP A 159 12.32 2.34 -17.64
CA TRP A 159 11.07 1.75 -17.16
C TRP A 159 9.83 2.38 -17.80
N ARG A 160 9.85 3.69 -18.04
CA ARG A 160 8.76 4.39 -18.74
C ARG A 160 8.48 3.80 -20.13
N ALA A 161 9.50 3.30 -20.82
CA ALA A 161 9.35 2.69 -22.14
C ALA A 161 8.85 1.24 -22.11
N LEU A 162 8.93 0.57 -20.97
CA LEU A 162 8.61 -0.86 -20.80
C LEU A 162 7.31 -1.12 -20.06
N MET A 163 6.79 -0.15 -19.33
CA MET A 163 5.62 -0.27 -18.47
C MET A 163 4.41 0.46 -19.03
N SER A 164 3.23 0.05 -18.64
CA SER A 164 2.03 0.85 -18.87
C SER A 164 2.15 2.23 -18.20
N PRO A 165 1.48 3.27 -18.69
CA PRO A 165 1.51 4.58 -18.06
C PRO A 165 1.13 4.54 -16.57
N ARG A 166 0.16 3.72 -16.21
CA ARG A 166 -0.33 3.52 -14.84
C ARG A 166 0.72 2.87 -13.94
N ASP A 167 1.33 1.76 -14.38
CA ASP A 167 2.38 1.06 -13.63
C ASP A 167 3.61 1.96 -13.45
N PHE A 168 3.97 2.69 -14.50
CA PHE A 168 5.07 3.63 -14.42
C PHE A 168 4.79 4.78 -13.45
N ALA A 169 3.58 5.36 -13.45
CA ALA A 169 3.21 6.42 -12.53
C ALA A 169 3.28 5.96 -11.05
N ARG A 170 2.88 4.70 -10.77
CA ARG A 170 3.07 4.09 -9.46
C ARG A 170 4.55 3.97 -9.10
N LEU A 171 5.37 3.43 -10.00
CA LEU A 171 6.80 3.28 -9.78
C LEU A 171 7.48 4.63 -9.51
N GLU A 172 7.13 5.66 -10.28
CA GLU A 172 7.65 7.02 -10.12
C GLU A 172 7.25 7.63 -8.77
N ALA A 173 5.98 7.45 -8.34
CA ALA A 173 5.49 7.92 -7.04
C ALA A 173 6.21 7.22 -5.87
N VAL A 174 6.48 5.92 -5.98
CA VAL A 174 7.23 5.15 -4.96
C VAL A 174 8.69 5.60 -4.89
N ALA A 175 9.34 5.81 -6.03
CA ALA A 175 10.70 6.32 -6.09
C ALA A 175 10.82 7.72 -5.46
N GLU A 176 9.86 8.60 -5.74
CA GLU A 176 9.80 9.94 -5.15
C GLU A 176 9.53 9.89 -3.64
N ALA A 177 8.63 9.02 -3.18
CA ALA A 177 8.37 8.81 -1.76
C ALA A 177 9.64 8.38 -1.01
N ARG A 178 10.42 7.48 -1.59
CA ARG A 178 11.70 7.07 -1.02
C ARG A 178 12.72 8.21 -0.97
N ARG A 179 12.80 8.99 -2.04
CA ARG A 179 13.73 10.13 -2.15
C ARG A 179 13.41 11.23 -1.15
N THR A 180 12.12 11.54 -0.95
CA THR A 180 11.64 12.66 -0.08
C THR A 180 11.42 12.22 1.37
N GLY A 181 11.23 10.94 1.62
CA GLY A 181 10.83 10.42 2.93
C GLY A 181 9.35 10.61 3.26
N THR A 182 8.54 11.06 2.30
CA THR A 182 7.09 11.26 2.46
C THR A 182 6.35 10.17 1.70
N ALA A 183 5.53 9.38 2.40
CA ALA A 183 4.75 8.31 1.78
C ALA A 183 3.74 8.87 0.77
N ALA A 184 3.58 8.18 -0.35
CA ALA A 184 2.65 8.55 -1.41
C ALA A 184 1.30 7.85 -1.25
N TYR A 185 0.23 8.53 -1.69
CA TYR A 185 -1.06 7.91 -1.97
C TYR A 185 -1.28 7.84 -3.48
N VAL A 186 -1.46 6.63 -4.00
CA VAL A 186 -1.70 6.35 -5.42
C VAL A 186 -3.16 5.92 -5.56
N GLY A 187 -4.04 6.86 -5.92
CA GLY A 187 -5.48 6.65 -5.99
C GLY A 187 -6.04 6.41 -7.39
N ALA A 188 -5.20 6.29 -8.41
CA ALA A 188 -5.60 6.09 -9.80
C ALA A 188 -5.17 4.70 -10.31
N TRP A 189 -5.56 3.67 -9.58
CA TRP A 189 -5.35 2.27 -9.96
C TRP A 189 -6.71 1.64 -10.26
N ASP A 190 -7.30 2.01 -11.39
CA ASP A 190 -8.60 1.48 -11.78
C ASP A 190 -8.42 0.30 -12.74
N TRP A 191 -9.26 -0.74 -12.61
CA TRP A 191 -9.13 -1.99 -13.37
C TRP A 191 -9.72 -1.92 -14.78
N ASP A 192 -10.31 -0.77 -15.15
CA ASP A 192 -10.94 -0.54 -16.46
C ASP A 192 -10.06 0.28 -17.43
N ASP A 193 -8.80 0.58 -17.08
CA ASP A 193 -7.90 1.40 -17.91
C ASP A 193 -6.99 0.57 -18.85
#